data_db0048d131aeaf5af7f97191e381d4df
#
_entry.id   db0048d131aeaf5af7f97191e381d4df
#
_cell.length_a   1.000
_cell.length_b   1.000
_cell.length_c   1.000
_cell.angle_alpha   90.00
_cell.angle_beta   90.00
_cell.angle_gamma   90.00
#
_symmetry.space_group_name_H-M   'P 1'
#
loop_
_entity.id
_entity.type
_entity.pdbx_description
1 polymer ?
#
loop_
_entity_poly.entity_id
_entity_poly.type
_entity_poly.pdbx_seq_one_letter_code
_entity_poly.pdbx_strand_id
1 'polypeptide(L)'
;MKLATRSGDLASTVMVPNSLGPAELLLHYGTDEQHQHYLPRLACGDDIPCFALTGPLAGSDAGAMPDVGIICKGQWQDQEVLGLRLTWEKRYITLGPVATLLGLAFKAYDPEHLLGEEEDLGISLALVPTDTTGVEIGRRHLPLGAAFMNGPNSGKDVFIPLEFLIGGKAWMMLMNCLSVGRSISLPAVGTGAAKYTSLVTGQYAQIREQFNVPLAAFEGIQESLARIGGNTWLMDSARILTANAVDLGEKPSVLSAILKYHLTERGRECISHTMDVHGGKGIIMGPNNYLARSWQAAPIFITVEGANILPRNLMIFGQGAIRCHPYVLKEMALAGREDQEQALLEFDQLLLQHIGFAISNSASSLLLSLSLGGVAKVPGDNLSRRYFRALNRLATAFALLADCSMMLLGGELKRRERLSARLADVLSHLYLASAALKRYHDLDSPAYLRPCVRWALEESLGNAEQALAERLDNFPSRVLAALLRLQVFPFGRLTKALRMHWMPKLPRSSAAPAAIPH
;
A
#
# COMPACT_ATOMS: atom_id res chain seq x y z
N MET A 1 -1.49 -0.50 15.38
CA MET A 1 -0.25 0.21 15.69
C MET A 1 0.31 -0.07 17.08
N LYS A 2 -0.44 0.00 18.17
CA LYS A 2 0.06 -0.36 19.52
C LYS A 2 0.69 -1.76 19.58
N LEU A 3 0.05 -2.75 18.92
CA LEU A 3 0.58 -4.10 18.83
C LEU A 3 1.93 -4.14 18.09
N ALA A 4 2.03 -3.44 16.95
CA ALA A 4 3.24 -3.39 16.13
C ALA A 4 4.44 -2.73 16.86
N THR A 5 4.19 -1.78 17.76
CA THR A 5 5.24 -1.17 18.59
C THR A 5 5.68 -2.05 19.76
N ARG A 6 4.93 -3.10 20.08
CA ARG A 6 5.24 -4.03 21.19
C ARG A 6 5.95 -5.29 20.73
N SER A 7 5.55 -5.84 19.60
CA SER A 7 6.11 -7.07 19.05
C SER A 7 5.94 -7.12 17.53
N GLY A 8 7.04 -7.10 16.81
CA GLY A 8 7.05 -7.26 15.35
C GLY A 8 6.52 -8.63 14.93
N ASP A 9 6.86 -9.69 15.65
CA ASP A 9 6.39 -11.06 15.38
C ASP A 9 4.86 -11.19 15.52
N LEU A 10 4.33 -10.70 16.65
CA LEU A 10 2.89 -10.74 16.89
C LEU A 10 2.12 -9.87 15.91
N ALA A 11 2.63 -8.68 15.63
CA ALA A 11 2.04 -7.77 14.65
C ALA A 11 2.01 -8.39 13.24
N SER A 12 3.07 -9.09 12.83
CA SER A 12 3.15 -9.77 11.54
C SER A 12 2.04 -10.82 11.40
N THR A 13 1.81 -11.59 12.45
CA THR A 13 0.84 -12.69 12.44
C THR A 13 -0.60 -12.18 12.45
N VAL A 14 -0.89 -11.17 13.28
CA VAL A 14 -2.28 -10.72 13.50
C VAL A 14 -2.72 -9.67 12.49
N MET A 15 -1.81 -8.81 12.03
CA MET A 15 -2.15 -7.66 11.20
C MET A 15 -1.98 -7.90 9.69
N VAL A 16 -1.54 -9.08 9.28
CA VAL A 16 -1.52 -9.42 7.85
C VAL A 16 -2.96 -9.76 7.42
N PRO A 17 -3.56 -9.00 6.47
CA PRO A 17 -4.96 -9.14 6.10
C PRO A 17 -5.36 -10.51 5.56
N ASN A 18 -4.39 -11.29 5.06
CA ASN A 18 -4.66 -12.66 4.63
C ASN A 18 -5.25 -13.53 5.76
N SER A 19 -5.01 -13.20 7.03
CA SER A 19 -5.62 -13.88 8.16
C SER A 19 -7.01 -13.36 8.51
N LEU A 20 -7.32 -12.11 8.16
CA LEU A 20 -8.61 -11.48 8.44
C LEU A 20 -9.56 -11.50 7.24
N GLY A 21 -9.06 -11.81 6.03
CA GLY A 21 -9.81 -11.78 4.78
C GLY A 21 -11.17 -12.50 4.82
N PRO A 22 -11.27 -13.73 5.33
CA PRO A 22 -12.56 -14.42 5.43
C PRO A 22 -13.60 -13.69 6.27
N ALA A 23 -13.22 -13.09 7.39
CA ALA A 23 -14.15 -12.32 8.22
C ALA A 23 -14.63 -11.04 7.54
N GLU A 24 -13.75 -10.31 6.87
CA GLU A 24 -14.08 -9.11 6.10
C GLU A 24 -15.00 -9.43 4.91
N LEU A 25 -14.74 -10.54 4.22
CA LEU A 25 -15.58 -11.03 3.13
C LEU A 25 -16.97 -11.41 3.63
N LEU A 26 -17.04 -12.13 4.74
CA LEU A 26 -18.31 -12.50 5.38
C LEU A 26 -19.13 -11.27 5.74
N LEU A 27 -18.55 -10.28 6.43
CA LEU A 27 -19.25 -9.07 6.86
C LEU A 27 -19.96 -8.34 5.71
N HIS A 28 -19.41 -8.40 4.50
CA HIS A 28 -19.94 -7.65 3.37
C HIS A 28 -20.74 -8.51 2.38
N TYR A 29 -20.51 -9.80 2.33
CA TYR A 29 -21.01 -10.67 1.26
C TYR A 29 -21.56 -12.01 1.76
N GLY A 30 -21.45 -12.31 3.04
CA GLY A 30 -22.01 -13.53 3.64
C GLY A 30 -23.52 -13.48 3.71
N THR A 31 -24.17 -14.65 3.77
CA THR A 31 -25.59 -14.80 4.09
C THR A 31 -25.83 -14.58 5.60
N ASP A 32 -27.08 -14.38 5.98
CA ASP A 32 -27.43 -14.24 7.40
C ASP A 32 -27.05 -15.47 8.23
N GLU A 33 -27.20 -16.67 7.64
CA GLU A 33 -26.80 -17.95 8.25
C GLU A 33 -25.28 -18.03 8.43
N GLN A 34 -24.51 -17.64 7.41
CA GLN A 34 -23.06 -17.57 7.48
C GLN A 34 -22.59 -16.55 8.53
N HIS A 35 -23.25 -15.39 8.63
CA HIS A 35 -22.97 -14.38 9.66
C HIS A 35 -23.18 -14.94 11.06
N GLN A 36 -24.34 -15.57 11.30
CA GLN A 36 -24.69 -16.12 12.61
C GLN A 36 -23.77 -17.27 13.02
N HIS A 37 -23.33 -18.09 12.07
CA HIS A 37 -22.48 -19.24 12.36
C HIS A 37 -21.00 -18.84 12.55
N TYR A 38 -20.40 -18.11 11.59
CA TYR A 38 -18.95 -17.89 11.55
C TYR A 38 -18.47 -16.65 12.31
N LEU A 39 -19.19 -15.53 12.25
CA LEU A 39 -18.67 -14.26 12.83
C LEU A 39 -18.45 -14.34 14.35
N PRO A 40 -19.36 -14.92 15.17
CA PRO A 40 -19.10 -15.08 16.60
C PRO A 40 -17.89 -15.97 16.89
N ARG A 41 -17.72 -17.07 16.17
CA ARG A 41 -16.63 -18.04 16.33
C ARG A 41 -15.29 -17.43 15.95
N LEU A 42 -15.25 -16.65 14.86
CA LEU A 42 -14.06 -15.88 14.46
C LEU A 42 -13.71 -14.78 15.48
N ALA A 43 -14.72 -14.13 16.06
CA ALA A 43 -14.51 -13.09 17.05
C ALA A 43 -13.97 -13.62 18.39
N CYS A 44 -14.44 -14.79 18.82
CA CYS A 44 -13.97 -15.47 20.04
C CYS A 44 -12.63 -16.19 19.85
N GLY A 45 -12.24 -16.47 18.60
CA GLY A 45 -11.06 -17.26 18.29
C GLY A 45 -11.29 -18.77 18.31
N ASP A 46 -12.53 -19.22 18.33
CA ASP A 46 -12.90 -20.64 18.16
C ASP A 46 -12.56 -21.10 16.74
N ASP A 47 -12.73 -20.21 15.76
CA ASP A 47 -12.23 -20.42 14.40
C ASP A 47 -11.04 -19.49 14.11
N ILE A 48 -10.02 -20.08 13.52
CA ILE A 48 -8.83 -19.38 13.02
C ILE A 48 -8.90 -19.36 11.49
N PRO A 49 -9.14 -18.22 10.86
CA PRO A 49 -9.27 -18.15 9.42
C PRO A 49 -7.92 -18.02 8.73
N CYS A 50 -7.82 -18.54 7.51
CA CYS A 50 -6.76 -18.15 6.59
C CYS A 50 -7.35 -17.85 5.20
N PHE A 51 -6.60 -17.09 4.41
CA PHE A 51 -7.01 -16.72 3.06
C PHE A 51 -6.18 -17.47 2.02
N ALA A 52 -6.73 -18.56 1.48
CA ALA A 52 -6.06 -19.47 0.56
C ALA A 52 -6.21 -18.97 -0.90
N LEU A 53 -5.38 -17.98 -1.28
CA LEU A 53 -5.39 -17.34 -2.61
C LEU A 53 -4.15 -17.73 -3.43
N THR A 54 -2.95 -17.50 -2.90
CA THR A 54 -1.68 -17.69 -3.62
C THR A 54 -1.37 -19.17 -3.81
N GLY A 55 -1.05 -19.56 -5.04
CA GLY A 55 -0.64 -20.92 -5.41
C GLY A 55 0.75 -20.97 -6.06
N PRO A 56 1.22 -22.17 -6.46
CA PRO A 56 2.51 -22.32 -7.16
C PRO A 56 2.62 -21.53 -8.46
N LEU A 57 1.52 -21.38 -9.21
CA LEU A 57 1.48 -20.73 -10.51
C LEU A 57 0.82 -19.35 -10.48
N ALA A 58 0.17 -18.97 -9.39
CA ALA A 58 -0.55 -17.71 -9.26
C ALA A 58 -0.15 -16.99 -7.97
N GLY A 59 0.53 -15.85 -8.12
CA GLY A 59 0.93 -14.95 -7.02
C GLY A 59 0.41 -13.54 -7.27
N SER A 60 1.24 -12.68 -7.86
CA SER A 60 0.83 -11.31 -8.24
C SER A 60 -0.28 -11.29 -9.29
N ASP A 61 -0.30 -12.26 -10.18
CA ASP A 61 -1.43 -12.53 -11.08
C ASP A 61 -2.38 -13.54 -10.44
N ALA A 62 -3.21 -13.08 -9.51
CA ALA A 62 -4.19 -13.92 -8.84
C ALA A 62 -5.26 -14.49 -9.79
N GLY A 63 -5.53 -13.79 -10.92
CA GLY A 63 -6.48 -14.26 -11.93
C GLY A 63 -6.02 -15.49 -12.70
N ALA A 64 -4.72 -15.78 -12.72
CA ALA A 64 -4.15 -16.94 -13.41
C ALA A 64 -4.19 -18.25 -12.57
N MET A 65 -4.88 -18.24 -11.42
CA MET A 65 -4.98 -19.45 -10.58
C MET A 65 -5.52 -20.65 -11.36
N PRO A 66 -4.88 -21.84 -11.23
CA PRO A 66 -5.34 -23.08 -11.86
C PRO A 66 -6.35 -23.86 -11.02
N ASP A 67 -6.59 -23.40 -9.80
CA ASP A 67 -7.48 -24.09 -8.85
C ASP A 67 -8.92 -24.05 -9.37
N VAL A 68 -9.63 -25.19 -9.27
CA VAL A 68 -10.95 -25.36 -9.87
C VAL A 68 -11.97 -25.90 -8.88
N GLY A 69 -13.23 -25.51 -9.07
CA GLY A 69 -14.40 -26.11 -8.44
C GLY A 69 -15.46 -26.43 -9.49
N ILE A 70 -15.92 -27.66 -9.51
CA ILE A 70 -16.94 -28.16 -10.45
C ILE A 70 -18.25 -28.32 -9.71
N ILE A 71 -19.29 -27.64 -10.13
CA ILE A 71 -20.65 -27.79 -9.61
C ILE A 71 -21.14 -29.24 -9.89
N CYS A 72 -21.63 -29.92 -8.87
CA CYS A 72 -22.14 -31.28 -8.99
C CYS A 72 -23.03 -31.65 -7.80
N LYS A 73 -23.73 -32.75 -7.90
CA LYS A 73 -24.38 -33.38 -6.77
C LYS A 73 -23.40 -34.29 -6.02
N GLY A 74 -23.51 -34.35 -4.72
CA GLY A 74 -22.67 -35.23 -3.87
C GLY A 74 -23.28 -35.50 -2.51
N GLN A 75 -22.64 -36.37 -1.75
CA GLN A 75 -23.07 -36.76 -0.42
C GLN A 75 -22.46 -35.82 0.64
N TRP A 76 -23.31 -35.27 1.49
CA TRP A 76 -22.93 -34.47 2.65
C TRP A 76 -23.84 -34.79 3.82
N GLN A 77 -23.26 -35.24 4.94
CA GLN A 77 -24.02 -35.66 6.13
C GLN A 77 -25.17 -36.65 5.81
N ASP A 78 -24.86 -37.67 5.01
CA ASP A 78 -25.81 -38.72 4.57
C ASP A 78 -26.96 -38.24 3.67
N GLN A 79 -26.89 -37.03 3.13
CA GLN A 79 -27.86 -36.47 2.18
C GLN A 79 -27.20 -36.14 0.84
N GLU A 80 -27.92 -36.39 -0.25
CA GLU A 80 -27.50 -35.90 -1.56
C GLU A 80 -27.84 -34.41 -1.67
N VAL A 81 -26.81 -33.58 -1.82
CA VAL A 81 -26.96 -32.11 -1.94
C VAL A 81 -26.23 -31.60 -3.16
N LEU A 82 -26.64 -30.43 -3.63
CA LEU A 82 -25.89 -29.68 -4.62
C LEU A 82 -24.66 -29.03 -3.95
N GLY A 83 -23.51 -29.14 -4.61
CA GLY A 83 -22.26 -28.63 -4.07
C GLY A 83 -21.17 -28.49 -5.13
N LEU A 84 -19.92 -28.49 -4.71
CA LEU A 84 -18.76 -28.39 -5.57
C LEU A 84 -17.72 -29.45 -5.23
N ARG A 85 -17.05 -29.96 -6.26
CA ARG A 85 -15.78 -30.69 -6.13
C ARG A 85 -14.63 -29.79 -6.40
N LEU A 86 -13.80 -29.58 -5.36
CA LEU A 86 -12.70 -28.63 -5.34
C LEU A 86 -11.37 -29.35 -5.52
N THR A 87 -10.51 -28.81 -6.37
CA THR A 87 -9.10 -29.23 -6.50
C THR A 87 -8.23 -27.99 -6.49
N TRP A 88 -7.29 -27.92 -5.53
CA TRP A 88 -6.43 -26.76 -5.35
C TRP A 88 -5.07 -27.12 -4.76
N GLU A 89 -4.09 -26.23 -4.99
CA GLU A 89 -2.79 -26.24 -4.34
C GLU A 89 -2.40 -24.80 -3.99
N LYS A 90 -2.35 -24.49 -2.69
CA LYS A 90 -2.00 -23.16 -2.17
C LYS A 90 -0.69 -23.21 -1.38
N ARG A 91 0.06 -22.10 -1.43
CA ARG A 91 1.32 -21.96 -0.69
C ARG A 91 1.47 -20.55 -0.11
N TYR A 92 2.35 -20.44 0.88
CA TYR A 92 2.63 -19.18 1.57
C TYR A 92 1.39 -18.60 2.28
N ILE A 93 0.52 -19.46 2.76
CA ILE A 93 -0.74 -19.04 3.38
C ILE A 93 -0.50 -18.67 4.84
N THR A 94 -0.75 -17.42 5.18
CA THR A 94 -0.68 -16.91 6.55
C THR A 94 -1.73 -17.59 7.39
N LEU A 95 -1.33 -18.08 8.57
CA LEU A 95 -2.08 -18.94 9.49
C LEU A 95 -2.49 -20.31 8.92
N GLY A 96 -2.19 -20.62 7.65
CA GLY A 96 -2.54 -21.91 7.03
C GLY A 96 -2.28 -23.14 7.91
N PRO A 97 -1.11 -23.28 8.57
CA PRO A 97 -0.81 -24.44 9.41
C PRO A 97 -1.66 -24.60 10.68
N VAL A 98 -2.36 -23.57 11.12
CA VAL A 98 -3.20 -23.56 12.33
C VAL A 98 -4.64 -23.16 12.05
N ALA A 99 -4.98 -22.95 10.78
CA ALA A 99 -6.32 -22.56 10.39
C ALA A 99 -7.33 -23.67 10.65
N THR A 100 -8.51 -23.30 11.12
CA THR A 100 -9.69 -24.18 11.19
C THR A 100 -10.63 -23.91 10.02
N LEU A 101 -10.47 -22.76 9.35
CA LEU A 101 -11.34 -22.33 8.26
C LEU A 101 -10.51 -21.71 7.12
N LEU A 102 -10.65 -22.28 5.91
CA LEU A 102 -10.05 -21.73 4.71
C LEU A 102 -11.05 -20.80 4.01
N GLY A 103 -10.70 -19.55 3.76
CA GLY A 103 -11.31 -18.73 2.70
C GLY A 103 -10.62 -19.06 1.39
N LEU A 104 -11.13 -20.03 0.66
CA LEU A 104 -10.50 -20.59 -0.54
C LEU A 104 -10.98 -19.86 -1.80
N ALA A 105 -10.03 -19.38 -2.63
CA ALA A 105 -10.30 -18.84 -3.94
C ALA A 105 -9.97 -19.85 -5.05
N PHE A 106 -10.88 -20.00 -6.02
CA PHE A 106 -10.79 -20.93 -7.15
C PHE A 106 -11.63 -20.45 -8.32
N LYS A 107 -11.50 -21.06 -9.50
CA LYS A 107 -12.41 -20.86 -10.64
C LYS A 107 -13.53 -21.89 -10.58
N ALA A 108 -14.77 -21.43 -10.62
CA ALA A 108 -15.95 -22.31 -10.58
C ALA A 108 -16.48 -22.53 -12.00
N TYR A 109 -16.89 -23.79 -12.25
CA TYR A 109 -17.50 -24.20 -13.51
C TYR A 109 -18.75 -25.04 -13.25
N ASP A 110 -19.78 -24.86 -14.09
CA ASP A 110 -21.05 -25.60 -14.07
C ASP A 110 -21.32 -26.29 -15.42
N PRO A 111 -20.55 -27.34 -15.77
CA PRO A 111 -20.69 -28.01 -17.08
C PRO A 111 -21.99 -28.75 -17.24
N GLU A 112 -22.71 -29.05 -16.15
CA GLU A 112 -24.04 -29.74 -16.17
C GLU A 112 -25.21 -28.74 -16.10
N HIS A 113 -24.93 -27.42 -16.07
CA HIS A 113 -25.93 -26.35 -16.00
C HIS A 113 -26.90 -26.48 -14.82
N LEU A 114 -26.41 -26.91 -13.66
CA LEU A 114 -27.20 -27.12 -12.44
C LEU A 114 -27.62 -25.82 -11.74
N LEU A 115 -26.89 -24.71 -11.99
CA LEU A 115 -27.17 -23.40 -11.43
C LEU A 115 -27.74 -22.40 -12.45
N GLY A 116 -27.55 -22.65 -13.75
CA GLY A 116 -28.00 -21.73 -14.81
C GLY A 116 -27.39 -22.05 -16.16
N GLU A 117 -27.44 -21.08 -17.09
CA GLU A 117 -26.96 -21.29 -18.45
C GLU A 117 -25.44 -21.07 -18.62
N GLU A 118 -24.77 -20.41 -17.68
CA GLU A 118 -23.34 -20.10 -17.76
C GLU A 118 -22.50 -21.28 -17.25
N GLU A 119 -21.58 -21.79 -18.08
CA GLU A 119 -20.64 -22.85 -17.70
C GLU A 119 -19.45 -22.30 -16.89
N ASP A 120 -18.90 -21.14 -17.28
CA ASP A 120 -17.78 -20.49 -16.57
C ASP A 120 -18.33 -19.44 -15.59
N LEU A 121 -18.38 -19.78 -14.31
CA LEU A 121 -18.86 -18.92 -13.23
C LEU A 121 -17.77 -17.94 -12.74
N GLY A 122 -16.55 -18.07 -13.26
CA GLY A 122 -15.41 -17.22 -12.91
C GLY A 122 -14.82 -17.55 -11.55
N ILE A 123 -14.07 -16.55 -11.00
CA ILE A 123 -13.44 -16.69 -9.69
C ILE A 123 -14.51 -16.67 -8.62
N SER A 124 -14.49 -17.68 -7.76
CA SER A 124 -15.41 -17.89 -6.65
C SER A 124 -14.65 -18.05 -5.33
N LEU A 125 -15.36 -17.87 -4.22
CA LEU A 125 -14.82 -18.00 -2.86
C LEU A 125 -15.70 -18.96 -2.05
N ALA A 126 -15.04 -19.84 -1.30
CA ALA A 126 -15.73 -20.74 -0.37
C ALA A 126 -15.08 -20.72 1.02
N LEU A 127 -15.91 -20.94 2.04
CA LEU A 127 -15.48 -21.20 3.40
C LEU A 127 -15.36 -22.72 3.58
N VAL A 128 -14.12 -23.22 3.66
CA VAL A 128 -13.87 -24.65 3.75
C VAL A 128 -13.28 -24.98 5.13
N PRO A 129 -14.00 -25.69 6.01
CA PRO A 129 -13.44 -26.21 7.26
C PRO A 129 -12.24 -27.11 6.98
N THR A 130 -11.18 -27.00 7.76
CA THR A 130 -9.93 -27.76 7.53
C THR A 130 -10.04 -29.23 7.87
N ASP A 131 -11.05 -29.63 8.62
CA ASP A 131 -11.41 -31.04 8.93
C ASP A 131 -12.26 -31.69 7.84
N THR A 132 -12.64 -31.00 6.77
CA THR A 132 -13.33 -31.54 5.61
C THR A 132 -12.48 -32.65 4.97
N THR A 133 -13.09 -33.79 4.71
CA THR A 133 -12.41 -34.96 4.13
C THR A 133 -11.69 -34.61 2.82
N GLY A 134 -10.39 -34.89 2.75
CA GLY A 134 -9.54 -34.61 1.57
C GLY A 134 -8.82 -33.25 1.62
N VAL A 135 -9.04 -32.45 2.65
CA VAL A 135 -8.22 -31.23 2.90
C VAL A 135 -6.90 -31.64 3.55
N GLU A 136 -5.81 -31.18 3.00
CA GLU A 136 -4.46 -31.43 3.50
C GLU A 136 -3.80 -30.12 3.94
N ILE A 137 -3.38 -30.04 5.20
CA ILE A 137 -2.58 -28.97 5.75
C ILE A 137 -1.11 -29.39 5.73
N GLY A 138 -0.29 -28.67 4.96
CA GLY A 138 1.09 -29.04 4.78
C GLY A 138 2.04 -28.49 5.86
N ARG A 139 3.32 -28.77 5.67
CA ARG A 139 4.37 -28.40 6.63
C ARG A 139 4.55 -26.89 6.72
N ARG A 140 4.65 -26.37 7.94
CA ARG A 140 4.94 -24.96 8.21
C ARG A 140 6.23 -24.48 7.51
N HIS A 141 6.15 -23.32 6.87
CA HIS A 141 7.31 -22.56 6.41
C HIS A 141 8.00 -21.81 7.56
N LEU A 142 9.27 -21.45 7.36
CA LEU A 142 10.05 -20.63 8.30
C LEU A 142 10.57 -19.36 7.59
N PRO A 143 9.72 -18.33 7.39
CA PRO A 143 10.09 -17.12 6.67
C PRO A 143 11.21 -16.36 7.39
N LEU A 144 12.45 -16.50 6.93
CA LEU A 144 13.66 -15.88 7.50
C LEU A 144 13.84 -16.12 9.02
N GLY A 145 13.36 -17.25 9.53
CA GLY A 145 13.38 -17.55 10.96
C GLY A 145 12.44 -16.72 11.83
N ALA A 146 11.56 -15.91 11.21
CA ALA A 146 10.54 -15.15 11.94
C ALA A 146 9.45 -16.08 12.48
N ALA A 147 8.87 -15.70 13.63
CA ALA A 147 7.74 -16.40 14.24
C ALA A 147 6.42 -16.10 13.50
N PHE A 148 6.46 -16.12 12.18
CA PHE A 148 5.32 -15.89 11.32
C PHE A 148 4.74 -17.21 10.85
N MET A 149 3.52 -17.53 11.32
CA MET A 149 2.85 -18.77 10.97
C MET A 149 2.40 -18.73 9.51
N ASN A 150 2.97 -19.61 8.69
CA ASN A 150 2.76 -19.64 7.26
C ASN A 150 2.97 -21.06 6.72
N GLY A 151 2.18 -21.49 5.75
CA GLY A 151 2.32 -22.85 5.18
C GLY A 151 1.42 -23.08 3.98
N PRO A 152 1.55 -24.25 3.32
CA PRO A 152 0.71 -24.66 2.21
C PRO A 152 -0.56 -25.36 2.70
N ASN A 153 -1.56 -25.41 1.83
CA ASN A 153 -2.70 -26.31 1.93
C ASN A 153 -3.13 -26.77 0.53
N SER A 154 -3.74 -27.95 0.47
CA SER A 154 -4.21 -28.55 -0.77
C SER A 154 -5.44 -29.39 -0.56
N GLY A 155 -6.11 -29.73 -1.64
CA GLY A 155 -7.21 -30.66 -1.69
C GLY A 155 -7.38 -31.17 -3.10
N LYS A 156 -7.77 -32.45 -3.22
CA LYS A 156 -8.05 -33.07 -4.51
C LYS A 156 -9.42 -33.69 -4.46
N ASP A 157 -10.29 -33.25 -5.35
CA ASP A 157 -11.67 -33.76 -5.47
C ASP A 157 -12.49 -33.65 -4.16
N VAL A 158 -12.25 -32.58 -3.40
CA VAL A 158 -12.92 -32.34 -2.10
C VAL A 158 -14.34 -31.83 -2.35
N PHE A 159 -15.35 -32.56 -1.84
CA PHE A 159 -16.74 -32.11 -1.95
C PHE A 159 -17.12 -31.19 -0.81
N ILE A 160 -17.75 -30.05 -1.17
CA ILE A 160 -18.39 -29.12 -0.22
C ILE A 160 -19.81 -28.78 -0.69
N PRO A 161 -20.78 -28.59 0.23
CA PRO A 161 -22.10 -28.10 -0.13
C PRO A 161 -22.07 -26.67 -0.68
N LEU A 162 -23.06 -26.32 -1.49
CA LEU A 162 -23.16 -25.00 -2.14
C LEU A 162 -23.26 -23.85 -1.13
N GLU A 163 -23.84 -24.10 0.03
CA GLU A 163 -23.98 -23.12 1.14
C GLU A 163 -22.64 -22.62 1.70
N PHE A 164 -21.52 -23.30 1.39
CA PHE A 164 -20.18 -22.84 1.78
C PHE A 164 -19.64 -21.77 0.85
N LEU A 165 -20.27 -21.52 -0.30
CA LEU A 165 -19.89 -20.41 -1.17
C LEU A 165 -20.23 -19.07 -0.52
N ILE A 166 -19.30 -18.12 -0.63
CA ILE A 166 -19.60 -16.72 -0.40
C ILE A 166 -20.13 -16.14 -1.73
N GLY A 167 -21.40 -15.74 -1.75
CA GLY A 167 -22.09 -15.32 -2.96
C GLY A 167 -21.53 -14.04 -3.60
N GLY A 168 -21.75 -13.86 -4.92
CA GLY A 168 -21.47 -12.66 -5.66
C GLY A 168 -20.26 -12.72 -6.60
N LYS A 169 -19.87 -11.54 -7.14
CA LYS A 169 -18.74 -11.41 -8.08
C LYS A 169 -17.42 -11.42 -7.32
N ALA A 170 -16.86 -12.60 -7.10
CA ALA A 170 -15.72 -12.85 -6.22
C ALA A 170 -14.47 -12.01 -6.57
N TRP A 171 -14.19 -11.72 -7.83
CA TRP A 171 -13.07 -10.86 -8.20
C TRP A 171 -13.18 -9.45 -7.58
N MET A 172 -14.37 -8.85 -7.61
CA MET A 172 -14.62 -7.54 -6.99
C MET A 172 -14.53 -7.62 -5.46
N MET A 173 -15.03 -8.72 -4.88
CA MET A 173 -14.95 -8.98 -3.45
C MET A 173 -13.49 -9.08 -2.98
N LEU A 174 -12.65 -9.81 -3.71
CA LEU A 174 -11.21 -9.91 -3.47
C LEU A 174 -10.51 -8.55 -3.50
N MET A 175 -10.80 -7.75 -4.50
CA MET A 175 -10.18 -6.42 -4.64
C MET A 175 -10.56 -5.48 -3.51
N ASN A 176 -11.81 -5.52 -3.05
CA ASN A 176 -12.29 -4.70 -1.93
C ASN A 176 -11.61 -5.12 -0.62
N CYS A 177 -11.59 -6.40 -0.30
CA CYS A 177 -10.97 -6.95 0.92
C CYS A 177 -9.47 -6.60 0.99
N LEU A 178 -8.70 -6.82 -0.08
CA LEU A 178 -7.28 -6.51 -0.13
C LEU A 178 -6.99 -4.99 -0.04
N SER A 179 -7.95 -4.14 -0.41
CA SER A 179 -7.82 -2.69 -0.30
C SER A 179 -7.78 -2.22 1.15
N VAL A 180 -8.61 -2.78 2.02
CA VAL A 180 -8.66 -2.44 3.46
C VAL A 180 -7.33 -2.75 4.15
N GLY A 181 -6.80 -3.94 3.94
CA GLY A 181 -5.53 -4.33 4.52
C GLY A 181 -4.35 -3.46 4.09
N ARG A 182 -4.32 -3.08 2.82
CA ARG A 182 -3.31 -2.13 2.30
C ARG A 182 -3.46 -0.73 2.86
N SER A 183 -4.68 -0.31 3.22
CA SER A 183 -4.95 1.03 3.78
C SER A 183 -4.62 1.14 5.26
N ILE A 184 -4.88 0.10 6.04
CA ILE A 184 -4.88 0.14 7.52
C ILE A 184 -3.77 -0.73 8.11
N SER A 185 -3.80 -2.04 7.86
CA SER A 185 -2.98 -3.02 8.61
C SER A 185 -1.49 -2.90 8.31
N LEU A 186 -1.09 -2.99 7.04
CA LEU A 186 0.32 -2.92 6.65
C LEU A 186 0.95 -1.54 6.89
N PRO A 187 0.25 -0.42 6.60
CA PRO A 187 0.70 0.90 7.04
C PRO A 187 0.88 1.04 8.54
N ALA A 188 0.00 0.42 9.34
CA ALA A 188 0.10 0.44 10.79
C ALA A 188 1.32 -0.36 11.29
N VAL A 189 1.65 -1.50 10.68
CA VAL A 189 2.85 -2.28 11.01
C VAL A 189 4.12 -1.49 10.70
N GLY A 190 4.25 -0.95 9.49
CA GLY A 190 5.42 -0.15 9.09
C GLY A 190 5.61 1.09 9.98
N THR A 191 4.53 1.83 10.24
CA THR A 191 4.57 3.00 11.13
C THR A 191 4.88 2.63 12.56
N GLY A 192 4.34 1.51 13.05
CA GLY A 192 4.65 0.97 14.39
C GLY A 192 6.13 0.66 14.54
N ALA A 193 6.73 0.04 13.53
CA ALA A 193 8.17 -0.22 13.49
C ALA A 193 8.97 1.09 13.51
N ALA A 194 8.60 2.10 12.71
CA ALA A 194 9.26 3.40 12.71
C ALA A 194 9.18 4.12 14.07
N LYS A 195 8.02 4.12 14.72
CA LYS A 195 7.85 4.70 16.07
C LYS A 195 8.70 3.97 17.11
N TYR A 196 8.71 2.64 17.08
CA TYR A 196 9.51 1.83 17.96
C TYR A 196 11.00 2.12 17.78
N THR A 197 11.49 2.08 16.55
CA THR A 197 12.89 2.34 16.23
C THR A 197 13.31 3.77 16.57
N SER A 198 12.45 4.76 16.36
CA SER A 198 12.69 6.15 16.77
C SER A 198 12.90 6.27 18.28
N LEU A 199 12.03 5.63 19.07
CA LEU A 199 12.13 5.66 20.53
C LEU A 199 13.40 4.98 21.03
N VAL A 200 13.62 3.71 20.66
CA VAL A 200 14.73 2.93 21.21
C VAL A 200 16.10 3.44 20.74
N THR A 201 16.20 3.89 19.49
CA THR A 201 17.47 4.40 18.93
C THR A 201 17.80 5.77 19.49
N GLY A 202 16.79 6.63 19.64
CA GLY A 202 16.99 7.95 20.25
C GLY A 202 17.52 7.85 21.67
N GLN A 203 16.94 6.98 22.50
CA GLN A 203 17.40 6.74 23.86
C GLN A 203 18.78 6.08 23.91
N TYR A 204 19.00 5.03 23.08
CA TYR A 204 20.27 4.35 23.01
C TYR A 204 21.41 5.31 22.63
N ALA A 205 21.22 6.14 21.62
CA ALA A 205 22.24 7.09 21.18
C ALA A 205 22.59 8.17 22.21
N GLN A 206 21.69 8.48 23.15
CA GLN A 206 21.96 9.40 24.25
C GLN A 206 22.72 8.77 25.42
N ILE A 207 22.48 7.47 25.66
CA ILE A 207 23.06 6.75 26.81
C ILE A 207 24.41 6.10 26.46
N ARG A 208 24.50 5.54 25.24
CA ARG A 208 25.70 4.85 24.79
C ARG A 208 26.80 5.86 24.45
N GLU A 209 27.94 5.74 25.14
CA GLU A 209 29.12 6.57 24.90
C GLU A 209 30.20 5.81 24.12
N GLN A 210 30.86 6.53 23.23
CA GLN A 210 32.13 6.16 22.61
C GLN A 210 33.01 7.42 22.51
N PHE A 211 34.32 7.25 22.65
CA PHE A 211 35.26 8.38 22.72
C PHE A 211 34.88 9.41 23.79
N ASN A 212 34.33 8.93 24.92
CA ASN A 212 33.88 9.71 26.08
C ASN A 212 32.76 10.74 25.78
N VAL A 213 31.96 10.50 24.70
CA VAL A 213 30.79 11.30 24.37
C VAL A 213 29.63 10.39 23.94
N PRO A 214 28.37 10.81 24.16
CA PRO A 214 27.20 10.07 23.67
C PRO A 214 27.22 9.91 22.14
N LEU A 215 26.74 8.78 21.64
CA LEU A 215 26.65 8.54 20.19
C LEU A 215 25.88 9.64 19.47
N ALA A 216 24.85 10.20 20.09
CA ALA A 216 24.04 11.30 19.53
C ALA A 216 24.85 12.57 19.23
N ALA A 217 26.08 12.71 19.74
CA ALA A 217 26.95 13.84 19.46
C ALA A 217 27.65 13.75 18.09
N PHE A 218 27.73 12.55 17.50
CA PHE A 218 28.39 12.35 16.22
C PHE A 218 27.47 12.66 15.05
N GLU A 219 27.93 13.49 14.10
CA GLU A 219 27.12 13.91 12.92
C GLU A 219 26.66 12.71 12.08
N GLY A 220 27.49 11.67 11.89
CA GLY A 220 27.10 10.45 11.17
C GLY A 220 25.97 9.67 11.84
N ILE A 221 25.89 9.68 13.17
CA ILE A 221 24.76 9.10 13.92
C ILE A 221 23.52 9.99 13.80
N GLN A 222 23.70 11.33 13.86
CA GLN A 222 22.60 12.28 13.72
C GLN A 222 21.92 12.13 12.36
N GLU A 223 22.65 11.81 11.29
CA GLU A 223 22.06 11.54 9.97
C GLU A 223 21.09 10.36 10.02
N SER A 224 21.47 9.22 10.62
CA SER A 224 20.58 8.07 10.79
C SER A 224 19.38 8.41 11.68
N LEU A 225 19.58 9.13 12.78
CA LEU A 225 18.48 9.57 13.66
C LEU A 225 17.50 10.50 12.95
N ALA A 226 17.99 11.41 12.10
CA ALA A 226 17.13 12.30 11.31
C ALA A 226 16.29 11.53 10.29
N ARG A 227 16.86 10.50 9.63
CA ARG A 227 16.12 9.60 8.72
C ARG A 227 15.02 8.85 9.47
N ILE A 228 15.34 8.26 10.62
CA ILE A 228 14.36 7.54 11.44
C ILE A 228 13.24 8.49 11.91
N GLY A 229 13.58 9.66 12.47
CA GLY A 229 12.60 10.62 12.99
C GLY A 229 11.73 11.24 11.89
N GLY A 230 12.35 11.65 10.78
CA GLY A 230 11.64 12.22 9.63
C GLY A 230 10.71 11.22 8.95
N ASN A 231 11.17 9.97 8.73
CA ASN A 231 10.32 8.90 8.23
C ASN A 231 9.17 8.59 9.19
N THR A 232 9.42 8.56 10.50
CA THR A 232 8.35 8.32 11.49
C THR A 232 7.25 9.37 11.39
N TRP A 233 7.61 10.67 11.27
CA TRP A 233 6.65 11.75 11.09
C TRP A 233 5.86 11.60 9.79
N LEU A 234 6.55 11.35 8.68
CA LEU A 234 5.95 11.22 7.35
C LEU A 234 4.94 10.07 7.30
N MET A 235 5.36 8.90 7.79
CA MET A 235 4.56 7.68 7.80
C MET A 235 3.32 7.81 8.67
N ASP A 236 3.45 8.35 9.88
CA ASP A 236 2.32 8.49 10.80
C ASP A 236 1.31 9.53 10.29
N SER A 237 1.79 10.59 9.64
CA SER A 237 0.93 11.59 9.01
C SER A 237 0.09 11.00 7.87
N ALA A 238 0.72 10.26 6.97
CA ALA A 238 0.04 9.62 5.85
C ALA A 238 -0.95 8.53 6.33
N ARG A 239 -0.55 7.73 7.32
CA ARG A 239 -1.40 6.70 7.93
C ARG A 239 -2.67 7.30 8.55
N ILE A 240 -2.53 8.37 9.34
CA ILE A 240 -3.68 9.02 9.99
C ILE A 240 -4.63 9.60 8.92
N LEU A 241 -4.10 10.30 7.93
CA LEU A 241 -4.93 10.90 6.88
C LEU A 241 -5.74 9.84 6.12
N THR A 242 -5.11 8.72 5.76
CA THR A 242 -5.80 7.64 5.04
C THR A 242 -6.78 6.88 5.92
N ALA A 243 -6.44 6.62 7.19
CA ALA A 243 -7.36 5.97 8.13
C ALA A 243 -8.63 6.82 8.32
N ASN A 244 -8.48 8.13 8.49
CA ASN A 244 -9.63 9.04 8.59
C ASN A 244 -10.50 9.04 7.32
N ALA A 245 -9.89 8.92 6.13
CA ALA A 245 -10.65 8.80 4.89
C ALA A 245 -11.48 7.50 4.85
N VAL A 246 -10.90 6.39 5.31
CA VAL A 246 -11.64 5.11 5.43
C VAL A 246 -12.76 5.19 6.44
N ASP A 247 -12.54 5.84 7.59
CA ASP A 247 -13.58 6.06 8.63
C ASP A 247 -14.74 6.92 8.10
N LEU A 248 -14.49 7.79 7.12
CA LEU A 248 -15.50 8.58 6.42
C LEU A 248 -16.20 7.81 5.28
N GLY A 249 -15.91 6.52 5.10
CA GLY A 249 -16.51 5.65 4.09
C GLY A 249 -15.83 5.66 2.72
N GLU A 250 -14.70 6.37 2.58
CA GLU A 250 -13.94 6.38 1.34
C GLU A 250 -13.26 5.03 1.08
N LYS A 251 -13.15 4.65 -0.21
CA LYS A 251 -12.46 3.43 -0.66
C LYS A 251 -11.19 3.78 -1.45
N PRO A 252 -10.10 4.19 -0.78
CA PRO A 252 -8.93 4.80 -1.41
C PRO A 252 -8.02 3.77 -2.08
N SER A 253 -8.40 3.24 -3.23
CA SER A 253 -7.67 2.16 -3.93
C SER A 253 -6.22 2.54 -4.30
N VAL A 254 -5.98 3.76 -4.79
CA VAL A 254 -4.63 4.25 -5.13
C VAL A 254 -3.83 4.61 -3.88
N LEU A 255 -4.45 5.32 -2.93
CA LEU A 255 -3.78 5.70 -1.69
C LEU A 255 -3.40 4.46 -0.87
N SER A 256 -4.21 3.42 -0.86
CA SER A 256 -3.88 2.14 -0.20
C SER A 256 -2.59 1.53 -0.75
N ALA A 257 -2.41 1.56 -2.07
CA ALA A 257 -1.21 1.07 -2.73
C ALA A 257 0.02 1.95 -2.40
N ILE A 258 -0.14 3.28 -2.36
CA ILE A 258 0.91 4.23 -1.94
C ILE A 258 1.34 3.94 -0.50
N LEU A 259 0.38 3.82 0.42
CA LEU A 259 0.69 3.58 1.82
C LEU A 259 1.38 2.23 2.02
N LYS A 260 0.82 1.18 1.45
CA LYS A 260 1.42 -0.16 1.58
C LYS A 260 2.86 -0.14 1.12
N TYR A 261 3.13 0.40 -0.07
CA TYR A 261 4.48 0.47 -0.62
C TYR A 261 5.42 1.32 0.25
N HIS A 262 5.10 2.59 0.43
CA HIS A 262 6.02 3.52 1.10
C HIS A 262 6.19 3.24 2.59
N LEU A 263 5.13 2.87 3.31
CA LEU A 263 5.23 2.71 4.76
C LEU A 263 5.94 1.40 5.14
N THR A 264 5.81 0.35 4.33
CA THR A 264 6.58 -0.88 4.57
C THR A 264 8.06 -0.72 4.21
N GLU A 265 8.39 -0.06 3.08
CA GLU A 265 9.79 0.21 2.69
C GLU A 265 10.49 1.14 3.69
N ARG A 266 9.85 2.25 4.06
CA ARG A 266 10.40 3.20 5.04
C ARG A 266 10.49 2.59 6.43
N GLY A 267 9.57 1.70 6.80
CA GLY A 267 9.66 0.92 8.04
C GLY A 267 10.90 0.04 8.05
N ARG A 268 11.18 -0.68 6.96
CA ARG A 268 12.40 -1.48 6.77
C ARG A 268 13.66 -0.61 6.84
N GLU A 269 13.66 0.56 6.19
CA GLU A 269 14.75 1.52 6.23
C GLU A 269 15.02 2.01 7.68
N CYS A 270 13.98 2.37 8.43
CA CYS A 270 14.11 2.76 9.84
C CYS A 270 14.72 1.64 10.69
N ILE A 271 14.29 0.39 10.51
CA ILE A 271 14.87 -0.76 11.20
C ILE A 271 16.35 -0.92 10.86
N SER A 272 16.73 -0.80 9.58
CA SER A 272 18.12 -0.95 9.12
C SER A 272 19.02 0.13 9.75
N HIS A 273 18.63 1.40 9.68
CA HIS A 273 19.37 2.49 10.33
C HIS A 273 19.50 2.29 11.85
N THR A 274 18.45 1.75 12.47
CA THR A 274 18.48 1.43 13.90
C THR A 274 19.51 0.35 14.21
N MET A 275 19.59 -0.71 13.41
CA MET A 275 20.59 -1.76 13.58
C MET A 275 22.01 -1.23 13.40
N ASP A 276 22.23 -0.35 12.42
CA ASP A 276 23.53 0.28 12.19
C ASP A 276 23.98 1.11 13.41
N VAL A 277 23.09 1.93 13.98
CA VAL A 277 23.38 2.73 15.18
C VAL A 277 23.67 1.85 16.42
N HIS A 278 23.00 0.70 16.55
CA HIS A 278 23.20 -0.23 17.66
C HIS A 278 24.43 -1.14 17.48
N GLY A 279 24.92 -1.29 16.25
CA GLY A 279 26.08 -2.13 15.93
C GLY A 279 25.90 -3.58 16.38
N GLY A 280 26.89 -4.15 17.05
CA GLY A 280 26.87 -5.54 17.50
C GLY A 280 25.65 -5.90 18.37
N LYS A 281 25.12 -4.96 19.14
CA LYS A 281 23.89 -5.17 19.93
C LYS A 281 22.66 -5.45 19.05
N GLY A 282 22.60 -4.88 17.85
CA GLY A 282 21.54 -5.14 16.90
C GLY A 282 21.64 -6.52 16.24
N ILE A 283 22.85 -7.09 16.13
CA ILE A 283 23.13 -8.31 15.38
C ILE A 283 23.12 -9.56 16.27
N ILE A 284 23.72 -9.48 17.47
CA ILE A 284 23.84 -10.64 18.36
C ILE A 284 22.47 -11.03 18.90
N MET A 285 22.01 -12.21 18.48
CA MET A 285 20.73 -12.77 18.94
C MET A 285 20.79 -13.14 20.42
N GLY A 286 19.67 -13.03 21.09
CA GLY A 286 19.52 -13.36 22.50
C GLY A 286 18.42 -12.54 23.18
N PRO A 287 18.19 -12.73 24.48
CA PRO A 287 17.09 -12.09 25.21
C PRO A 287 17.21 -10.56 25.26
N ASN A 288 18.42 -10.03 25.10
CA ASN A 288 18.68 -8.59 25.09
C ASN A 288 18.62 -7.94 23.71
N ASN A 289 18.39 -8.72 22.65
CA ASN A 289 18.21 -8.18 21.30
C ASN A 289 16.74 -7.90 21.05
N TYR A 290 16.37 -6.64 20.95
CA TYR A 290 15.01 -6.17 20.68
C TYR A 290 14.80 -5.68 19.24
N LEU A 291 15.78 -5.87 18.34
CA LEU A 291 15.76 -5.34 16.96
C LEU A 291 15.71 -6.43 15.88
N ALA A 292 16.50 -7.49 16.06
CA ALA A 292 16.74 -8.47 15.01
C ALA A 292 15.46 -9.15 14.52
N ARG A 293 14.48 -9.43 15.40
CA ARG A 293 13.21 -10.02 15.01
C ARG A 293 12.39 -9.09 14.11
N SER A 294 12.38 -7.79 14.38
CA SER A 294 11.74 -6.81 13.52
C SER A 294 12.42 -6.73 12.16
N TRP A 295 13.75 -6.85 12.12
CA TRP A 295 14.51 -6.90 10.87
C TRP A 295 14.20 -8.15 10.05
N GLN A 296 14.11 -9.32 10.69
CA GLN A 296 13.72 -10.58 10.06
C GLN A 296 12.28 -10.54 9.52
N ALA A 297 11.36 -9.88 10.24
CA ALA A 297 9.96 -9.77 9.83
C ALA A 297 9.71 -8.74 8.71
N ALA A 298 10.54 -7.72 8.57
CA ALA A 298 10.33 -6.63 7.61
C ALA A 298 10.10 -7.09 6.15
N PRO A 299 10.83 -8.07 5.58
CA PRO A 299 10.58 -8.56 4.23
C PRO A 299 9.21 -9.20 4.04
N ILE A 300 8.57 -9.70 5.10
CA ILE A 300 7.20 -10.25 5.05
C ILE A 300 6.23 -9.15 4.61
N PHE A 301 6.30 -7.97 5.21
CA PHE A 301 5.42 -6.83 4.89
C PHE A 301 5.62 -6.30 3.48
N ILE A 302 6.85 -6.44 2.95
CA ILE A 302 7.19 -6.08 1.56
C ILE A 302 6.52 -7.03 0.57
N THR A 303 6.40 -8.31 0.93
CA THR A 303 5.98 -9.39 0.04
C THR A 303 4.46 -9.59 0.02
N VAL A 304 3.81 -9.56 1.19
CA VAL A 304 2.37 -9.87 1.31
C VAL A 304 1.49 -8.79 0.67
N GLU A 305 0.29 -9.19 0.23
CA GLU A 305 -0.72 -8.32 -0.41
C GLU A 305 -0.27 -7.57 -1.66
N GLY A 306 0.48 -8.26 -2.47
CA GLY A 306 1.14 -7.70 -3.64
C GLY A 306 2.54 -7.19 -3.27
N ALA A 307 3.56 -7.91 -3.74
CA ALA A 307 4.95 -7.53 -3.54
C ALA A 307 5.17 -6.08 -4.00
N ASN A 308 5.94 -5.30 -3.25
CA ASN A 308 6.04 -3.84 -3.42
C ASN A 308 6.39 -3.38 -4.84
N ILE A 309 7.06 -4.21 -5.63
CA ILE A 309 7.31 -3.94 -7.05
C ILE A 309 6.01 -3.77 -7.82
N LEU A 310 5.00 -4.60 -7.58
CA LEU A 310 3.71 -4.54 -8.26
C LEU A 310 2.90 -3.27 -7.96
N PRO A 311 2.61 -2.89 -6.70
CA PRO A 311 1.94 -1.63 -6.39
C PRO A 311 2.62 -0.41 -7.02
N ARG A 312 3.94 -0.29 -6.88
CA ARG A 312 4.68 0.84 -7.43
C ARG A 312 4.60 0.93 -8.95
N ASN A 313 4.83 -0.17 -9.64
CA ASN A 313 4.99 -0.15 -11.10
C ASN A 313 3.67 -0.18 -11.87
N LEU A 314 2.64 -0.84 -11.31
CA LEU A 314 1.38 -1.08 -12.01
C LEU A 314 0.17 -0.45 -11.34
N MET A 315 0.05 -0.51 -10.01
CA MET A 315 -1.21 -0.13 -9.35
C MET A 315 -1.35 1.37 -9.15
N ILE A 316 -0.31 2.06 -8.62
CA ILE A 316 -0.39 3.47 -8.21
C ILE A 316 -0.70 4.37 -9.39
N PHE A 317 0.03 4.25 -10.49
CA PHE A 317 -0.21 5.06 -11.68
C PHE A 317 -0.83 4.27 -12.83
N GLY A 318 -0.32 3.09 -13.18
CA GLY A 318 -0.80 2.32 -14.34
C GLY A 318 -2.30 1.99 -14.29
N GLN A 319 -2.81 1.60 -13.12
CA GLN A 319 -4.26 1.42 -12.89
C GLN A 319 -4.91 2.70 -12.35
N GLY A 320 -4.19 3.45 -11.49
CA GLY A 320 -4.70 4.66 -10.85
C GLY A 320 -5.00 5.79 -11.82
N ALA A 321 -4.21 5.94 -12.88
CA ALA A 321 -4.43 6.93 -13.93
C ALA A 321 -5.83 6.81 -14.56
N ILE A 322 -6.27 5.58 -14.84
CA ILE A 322 -7.61 5.35 -15.39
C ILE A 322 -8.69 5.61 -14.35
N ARG A 323 -8.51 5.16 -13.12
CA ARG A 323 -9.54 5.20 -12.06
C ARG A 323 -9.74 6.57 -11.42
N CYS A 324 -8.67 7.35 -11.32
CA CYS A 324 -8.67 8.63 -10.58
C CYS A 324 -8.60 9.86 -11.50
N HIS A 325 -8.35 9.70 -12.79
CA HIS A 325 -8.39 10.81 -13.74
C HIS A 325 -9.82 11.33 -13.91
N PRO A 326 -10.06 12.66 -13.91
CA PRO A 326 -11.41 13.20 -13.98
C PRO A 326 -12.24 12.78 -15.22
N TYR A 327 -11.56 12.48 -16.32
CA TYR A 327 -12.19 12.22 -17.63
C TYR A 327 -11.99 10.80 -18.14
N VAL A 328 -10.79 10.22 -18.05
CA VAL A 328 -10.41 8.99 -18.77
C VAL A 328 -11.35 7.82 -18.52
N LEU A 329 -11.77 7.56 -17.27
CA LEU A 329 -12.70 6.46 -17.00
C LEU A 329 -14.08 6.68 -17.64
N LYS A 330 -14.55 7.92 -17.66
CA LYS A 330 -15.83 8.29 -18.28
C LYS A 330 -15.76 8.18 -19.80
N GLU A 331 -14.66 8.64 -20.40
CA GLU A 331 -14.40 8.50 -21.84
C GLU A 331 -14.38 7.04 -22.26
N MET A 332 -13.70 6.18 -21.51
CA MET A 332 -13.69 4.73 -21.77
C MET A 332 -15.07 4.08 -21.61
N ALA A 333 -15.86 4.50 -20.63
CA ALA A 333 -17.21 3.99 -20.42
C ALA A 333 -18.14 4.39 -21.59
N LEU A 334 -18.05 5.63 -22.07
CA LEU A 334 -18.82 6.09 -23.22
C LEU A 334 -18.42 5.37 -24.51
N ALA A 335 -17.13 5.14 -24.73
CA ALA A 335 -16.64 4.40 -25.90
C ALA A 335 -17.09 2.93 -25.95
N GLY A 336 -17.49 2.34 -24.82
CA GLY A 336 -17.98 0.97 -24.72
C GLY A 336 -19.51 0.84 -24.69
N ARG A 337 -20.27 1.92 -24.84
CA ARG A 337 -21.76 1.88 -24.85
C ARG A 337 -22.31 1.34 -26.18
N GLU A 338 -23.41 0.61 -26.07
CA GLU A 338 -24.13 0.06 -27.24
C GLU A 338 -24.90 1.15 -28.04
N ASP A 339 -25.37 2.18 -27.33
CA ASP A 339 -26.04 3.36 -27.93
C ASP A 339 -25.00 4.36 -28.45
N GLN A 340 -24.52 4.12 -29.66
CA GLN A 340 -23.41 4.86 -30.27
C GLN A 340 -23.70 6.33 -30.58
N GLU A 341 -24.93 6.70 -31.00
CA GLU A 341 -25.24 8.09 -31.38
C GLU A 341 -25.24 9.02 -30.15
N GLN A 342 -25.94 8.64 -29.09
CA GLN A 342 -25.98 9.44 -27.89
C GLN A 342 -24.63 9.41 -27.15
N ALA A 343 -23.96 8.26 -27.12
CA ALA A 343 -22.62 8.10 -26.53
C ALA A 343 -21.59 9.00 -27.25
N LEU A 344 -21.67 9.17 -28.57
CA LEU A 344 -20.77 10.04 -29.34
C LEU A 344 -20.95 11.52 -28.94
N LEU A 345 -22.19 12.01 -28.82
CA LEU A 345 -22.44 13.39 -28.40
C LEU A 345 -21.94 13.68 -26.99
N GLU A 346 -22.16 12.74 -26.05
CA GLU A 346 -21.66 12.85 -24.69
C GLU A 346 -20.12 12.78 -24.65
N PHE A 347 -19.51 11.93 -25.48
CA PHE A 347 -18.06 11.79 -25.63
C PHE A 347 -17.43 13.08 -26.16
N ASP A 348 -17.97 13.71 -27.18
CA ASP A 348 -17.45 14.95 -27.74
C ASP A 348 -17.46 16.09 -26.71
N GLN A 349 -18.54 16.20 -25.92
CA GLN A 349 -18.60 17.19 -24.84
C GLN A 349 -17.55 16.91 -23.74
N LEU A 350 -17.40 15.65 -23.35
CA LEU A 350 -16.43 15.23 -22.35
C LEU A 350 -15.00 15.47 -22.83
N LEU A 351 -14.70 15.17 -24.08
CA LEU A 351 -13.40 15.39 -24.72
C LEU A 351 -13.02 16.88 -24.76
N LEU A 352 -13.98 17.77 -25.11
CA LEU A 352 -13.74 19.21 -25.06
C LEU A 352 -13.42 19.72 -23.65
N GLN A 353 -14.11 19.18 -22.64
CA GLN A 353 -13.80 19.48 -21.24
C GLN A 353 -12.42 18.97 -20.84
N HIS A 354 -12.04 17.77 -21.27
CA HIS A 354 -10.70 17.20 -21.03
C HIS A 354 -9.60 18.04 -21.69
N ILE A 355 -9.80 18.47 -22.94
CA ILE A 355 -8.86 19.37 -23.61
C ILE A 355 -8.72 20.69 -22.83
N GLY A 356 -9.83 21.27 -22.40
CA GLY A 356 -9.83 22.48 -21.56
C GLY A 356 -9.07 22.29 -20.25
N PHE A 357 -9.24 21.15 -19.60
CA PHE A 357 -8.52 20.76 -18.39
C PHE A 357 -7.01 20.63 -18.64
N ALA A 358 -6.59 19.97 -19.72
CA ALA A 358 -5.18 19.81 -20.09
C ALA A 358 -4.52 21.16 -20.42
N ILE A 359 -5.22 22.06 -21.13
CA ILE A 359 -4.74 23.43 -21.40
C ILE A 359 -4.60 24.23 -20.09
N SER A 360 -5.57 24.13 -19.19
CA SER A 360 -5.55 24.78 -17.89
C SER A 360 -4.36 24.29 -17.02
N ASN A 361 -4.13 22.97 -17.00
CA ASN A 361 -2.99 22.37 -16.31
C ASN A 361 -1.66 22.83 -16.91
N SER A 362 -1.57 22.93 -18.24
CA SER A 362 -0.38 23.43 -18.92
C SER A 362 -0.10 24.88 -18.55
N ALA A 363 -1.09 25.77 -18.65
CA ALA A 363 -0.95 27.17 -18.29
C ALA A 363 -0.59 27.36 -16.80
N SER A 364 -1.27 26.61 -15.92
CA SER A 364 -1.01 26.63 -14.48
C SER A 364 0.39 26.12 -14.13
N SER A 365 0.84 25.05 -14.78
CA SER A 365 2.20 24.51 -14.59
C SER A 365 3.27 25.53 -14.98
N LEU A 366 3.10 26.20 -16.12
CA LEU A 366 4.02 27.25 -16.57
C LEU A 366 4.05 28.43 -15.60
N LEU A 367 2.88 28.94 -15.23
CA LEU A 367 2.75 30.11 -14.33
C LEU A 367 3.34 29.82 -12.94
N LEU A 368 3.02 28.66 -12.37
CA LEU A 368 3.54 28.26 -11.05
C LEU A 368 5.04 27.95 -11.10
N SER A 369 5.54 27.43 -12.20
CA SER A 369 6.97 27.18 -12.36
C SER A 369 7.78 28.47 -12.51
N LEU A 370 7.32 29.42 -13.33
CA LEU A 370 7.97 30.74 -13.49
C LEU A 370 7.90 31.59 -12.22
N SER A 371 6.78 31.55 -11.49
CA SER A 371 6.61 32.31 -10.23
C SER A 371 7.15 31.59 -8.99
N LEU A 372 7.76 30.40 -9.15
CA LEU A 372 8.16 29.52 -8.04
C LEU A 372 7.00 29.23 -7.06
N GLY A 373 5.77 29.16 -7.58
CA GLY A 373 4.55 29.00 -6.81
C GLY A 373 4.05 30.29 -6.13
N GLY A 374 4.71 31.44 -6.36
CA GLY A 374 4.44 32.70 -5.68
C GLY A 374 3.03 33.25 -5.86
N VAL A 375 2.40 32.98 -7.02
CA VAL A 375 1.03 33.41 -7.33
C VAL A 375 -0.05 32.59 -6.62
N ALA A 376 0.30 31.40 -6.10
CA ALA A 376 -0.64 30.57 -5.39
C ALA A 376 -0.99 31.15 -4.01
N LYS A 377 -2.28 31.33 -3.74
CA LYS A 377 -2.78 31.63 -2.41
C LYS A 377 -2.76 30.34 -1.58
N VAL A 378 -2.00 30.32 -0.50
CA VAL A 378 -1.77 29.15 0.33
C VAL A 378 -1.92 29.49 1.81
N PRO A 379 -2.42 28.57 2.65
CA PRO A 379 -2.56 28.78 4.09
C PRO A 379 -1.23 28.65 4.83
N GLY A 380 -1.26 28.91 6.14
CA GLY A 380 -0.22 28.58 7.09
C GLY A 380 0.81 29.66 7.36
N ASP A 381 1.82 29.30 8.16
CA ASP A 381 2.98 30.13 8.51
C ASP A 381 4.01 30.19 7.35
N ASN A 382 5.10 30.93 7.55
CA ASN A 382 6.11 31.10 6.50
C ASN A 382 6.74 29.77 6.05
N LEU A 383 6.90 28.80 6.96
CA LEU A 383 7.41 27.47 6.63
C LEU A 383 6.39 26.71 5.76
N SER A 384 5.16 26.61 6.22
CA SER A 384 4.07 25.90 5.55
C SER A 384 3.78 26.46 4.17
N ARG A 385 3.72 27.80 4.03
CA ARG A 385 3.48 28.49 2.75
C ARG A 385 4.51 28.12 1.68
N ARG A 386 5.79 28.03 2.05
CA ARG A 386 6.86 27.62 1.11
C ARG A 386 6.58 26.24 0.54
N TYR A 387 6.21 25.29 1.39
CA TYR A 387 5.98 23.90 0.97
C TYR A 387 4.64 23.71 0.26
N PHE A 388 3.57 24.40 0.65
CA PHE A 388 2.32 24.40 -0.12
C PHE A 388 2.52 24.95 -1.55
N ARG A 389 3.32 25.99 -1.74
CA ARG A 389 3.66 26.52 -3.06
C ARG A 389 4.43 25.50 -3.90
N ALA A 390 5.39 24.80 -3.30
CA ALA A 390 6.14 23.75 -3.98
C ALA A 390 5.24 22.57 -4.35
N LEU A 391 4.33 22.15 -3.45
CA LEU A 391 3.33 21.11 -3.73
C LEU A 391 2.43 21.48 -4.91
N ASN A 392 1.86 22.67 -4.93
CA ASN A 392 0.99 23.13 -6.02
C ASN A 392 1.73 23.13 -7.36
N ARG A 393 2.98 23.62 -7.39
CA ARG A 393 3.82 23.62 -8.58
C ARG A 393 4.06 22.19 -9.10
N LEU A 394 4.45 21.28 -8.23
CA LEU A 394 4.76 19.89 -8.61
C LEU A 394 3.49 19.10 -8.97
N ALA A 395 2.35 19.39 -8.33
CA ALA A 395 1.08 18.75 -8.64
C ALA A 395 0.58 19.11 -10.05
N THR A 396 0.68 20.40 -10.45
CA THR A 396 0.32 20.81 -11.82
C THR A 396 1.30 20.26 -12.87
N ALA A 397 2.58 20.17 -12.54
CA ALA A 397 3.58 19.51 -13.39
C ALA A 397 3.28 18.02 -13.55
N PHE A 398 2.89 17.34 -12.47
CA PHE A 398 2.48 15.95 -12.52
C PHE A 398 1.25 15.75 -13.40
N ALA A 399 0.20 16.55 -13.24
CA ALA A 399 -1.03 16.48 -14.05
C ALA A 399 -0.70 16.63 -15.55
N LEU A 400 0.09 17.63 -15.91
CA LEU A 400 0.53 17.85 -17.30
C LEU A 400 1.30 16.64 -17.85
N LEU A 401 2.28 16.10 -17.09
CA LEU A 401 3.05 14.94 -17.55
C LEU A 401 2.21 13.67 -17.63
N ALA A 402 1.24 13.51 -16.76
CA ALA A 402 0.29 12.40 -16.78
C ALA A 402 -0.55 12.43 -18.07
N ASP A 403 -1.18 13.58 -18.38
CA ASP A 403 -1.98 13.76 -19.61
C ASP A 403 -1.14 13.53 -20.87
N CYS A 404 0.03 14.17 -20.97
CA CYS A 404 0.94 13.97 -22.10
C CYS A 404 1.41 12.51 -22.23
N SER A 405 1.57 11.81 -21.12
CA SER A 405 1.99 10.39 -21.13
C SER A 405 0.87 9.47 -21.59
N MET A 406 -0.36 9.70 -21.14
CA MET A 406 -1.54 8.93 -21.55
C MET A 406 -1.86 9.17 -23.02
N MET A 407 -1.79 10.42 -23.48
CA MET A 407 -2.02 10.80 -24.87
C MET A 407 -1.04 10.12 -25.85
N LEU A 408 0.26 10.06 -25.49
CA LEU A 408 1.29 9.50 -26.36
C LEU A 408 1.38 7.98 -26.32
N LEU A 409 1.12 7.37 -25.18
CA LEU A 409 1.36 5.95 -24.96
C LEU A 409 0.06 5.15 -24.90
N GLY A 410 -1.06 5.79 -24.57
CA GLY A 410 -2.34 5.10 -24.43
C GLY A 410 -2.22 3.83 -23.55
N GLY A 411 -2.74 2.72 -24.05
CA GLY A 411 -2.68 1.42 -23.35
C GLY A 411 -1.27 0.87 -23.14
N GLU A 412 -0.27 1.30 -23.95
CA GLU A 412 1.12 0.87 -23.75
C GLU A 412 1.73 1.37 -22.45
N LEU A 413 1.20 2.44 -21.86
CA LEU A 413 1.70 2.98 -20.60
C LEU A 413 1.70 1.91 -19.47
N LYS A 414 0.73 0.99 -19.48
CA LYS A 414 0.67 -0.15 -18.56
C LYS A 414 1.82 -1.15 -18.75
N ARG A 415 2.30 -1.29 -19.99
CA ARG A 415 3.41 -2.21 -20.33
C ARG A 415 4.77 -1.56 -20.11
N ARG A 416 4.85 -0.22 -20.16
CA ARG A 416 6.07 0.54 -19.91
C ARG A 416 6.21 0.89 -18.43
N GLU A 417 6.29 -0.14 -17.59
CA GLU A 417 6.28 -0.03 -16.13
C GLU A 417 7.32 0.94 -15.57
N ARG A 418 8.49 1.05 -16.16
CA ARG A 418 9.52 2.00 -15.73
C ARG A 418 9.05 3.46 -15.81
N LEU A 419 8.28 3.79 -16.85
CA LEU A 419 7.74 5.13 -17.03
C LEU A 419 6.54 5.38 -16.12
N SER A 420 5.66 4.37 -16.00
CA SER A 420 4.54 4.36 -15.07
C SER A 420 5.01 4.52 -13.62
N ALA A 421 6.05 3.80 -13.22
CA ALA A 421 6.64 3.88 -11.88
C ALA A 421 7.15 5.29 -11.52
N ARG A 422 7.74 6.03 -12.47
CA ARG A 422 8.18 7.41 -12.20
C ARG A 422 7.02 8.35 -11.90
N LEU A 423 5.91 8.21 -12.62
CA LEU A 423 4.68 8.96 -12.32
C LEU A 423 4.05 8.51 -10.99
N ALA A 424 4.12 7.22 -10.69
CA ALA A 424 3.70 6.69 -9.38
C ALA A 424 4.54 7.27 -8.24
N ASP A 425 5.86 7.35 -8.40
CA ASP A 425 6.76 7.97 -7.41
C ASP A 425 6.40 9.44 -7.18
N VAL A 426 6.16 10.22 -8.25
CA VAL A 426 5.74 11.62 -8.12
C VAL A 426 4.46 11.74 -7.31
N LEU A 427 3.41 11.01 -7.71
CA LEU A 427 2.10 11.03 -7.03
C LEU A 427 2.23 10.63 -5.56
N SER A 428 3.00 9.59 -5.29
CA SER A 428 3.24 9.10 -3.93
C SER A 428 3.91 10.13 -3.05
N HIS A 429 4.98 10.74 -3.52
CA HIS A 429 5.73 11.75 -2.77
C HIS A 429 4.93 13.04 -2.56
N LEU A 430 4.09 13.43 -3.54
CA LEU A 430 3.15 14.54 -3.37
C LEU A 430 2.12 14.24 -2.28
N TYR A 431 1.55 13.03 -2.27
CA TYR A 431 0.60 12.62 -1.25
C TYR A 431 1.23 12.61 0.15
N LEU A 432 2.41 11.98 0.29
CA LEU A 432 3.13 11.91 1.56
C LEU A 432 3.49 13.30 2.10
N ALA A 433 3.98 14.19 1.24
CA ALA A 433 4.29 15.56 1.61
C ALA A 433 3.03 16.35 2.02
N SER A 434 1.93 16.17 1.29
CA SER A 434 0.64 16.80 1.63
C SER A 434 0.12 16.35 2.98
N ALA A 435 0.19 15.05 3.27
CA ALA A 435 -0.22 14.48 4.55
C ALA A 435 0.62 15.00 5.72
N ALA A 436 1.94 15.07 5.54
CA ALA A 436 2.87 15.59 6.56
C ALA A 436 2.63 17.08 6.84
N LEU A 437 2.39 17.86 5.79
CA LEU A 437 2.15 19.30 5.91
C LEU A 437 0.77 19.60 6.50
N LYS A 438 -0.26 18.86 6.05
CA LYS A 438 -1.61 18.97 6.63
C LYS A 438 -1.60 18.69 8.12
N ARG A 439 -0.99 17.57 8.54
CA ARG A 439 -0.92 17.24 9.98
C ARG A 439 -0.17 18.29 10.79
N TYR A 440 0.92 18.85 10.27
CA TYR A 440 1.65 19.92 10.92
C TYR A 440 0.77 21.16 11.12
N HIS A 441 -0.02 21.52 10.12
CA HIS A 441 -0.97 22.62 10.19
C HIS A 441 -2.11 22.32 11.18
N ASP A 442 -2.69 21.12 11.15
CA ASP A 442 -3.78 20.68 12.06
C ASP A 442 -3.34 20.66 13.54
N LEU A 443 -2.05 20.57 13.81
CA LEU A 443 -1.45 20.67 15.15
C LEU A 443 -1.02 22.11 15.53
N ASP A 444 -1.51 23.15 14.85
CA ASP A 444 -1.13 24.55 15.06
C ASP A 444 0.37 24.85 14.89
N SER A 445 1.03 24.08 14.02
CA SER A 445 2.42 24.31 13.58
C SER A 445 3.46 24.40 14.71
N PRO A 446 3.52 23.43 15.63
CA PRO A 446 4.37 23.54 16.81
C PRO A 446 5.85 23.56 16.46
N ALA A 447 6.60 24.44 17.12
CA ALA A 447 8.00 24.71 16.81
C ALA A 447 8.92 23.48 16.96
N TYR A 448 8.65 22.61 17.92
CA TYR A 448 9.46 21.42 18.19
C TYR A 448 9.37 20.35 17.07
N LEU A 449 8.31 20.34 16.27
CA LEU A 449 8.17 19.44 15.12
C LEU A 449 8.84 19.95 13.84
N ARG A 450 9.20 21.22 13.77
CA ARG A 450 9.78 21.83 12.57
C ARG A 450 10.95 21.06 11.95
N PRO A 451 11.92 20.52 12.71
CA PRO A 451 13.00 19.74 12.12
C PRO A 451 12.51 18.49 11.39
N CYS A 452 11.63 17.69 12.02
CA CYS A 452 11.07 16.48 11.41
C CYS A 452 10.20 16.79 10.19
N VAL A 453 9.35 17.83 10.30
CA VAL A 453 8.49 18.29 9.19
C VAL A 453 9.32 18.76 8.01
N ARG A 454 10.35 19.58 8.27
CA ARG A 454 11.25 20.07 7.22
C ARG A 454 11.97 18.93 6.52
N TRP A 455 12.55 18.00 7.27
CA TRP A 455 13.21 16.84 6.71
C TRP A 455 12.25 16.02 5.81
N ALA A 456 11.06 15.71 6.31
CA ALA A 456 10.05 14.93 5.60
C ALA A 456 9.60 15.60 4.29
N LEU A 457 9.39 16.91 4.32
CA LEU A 457 8.96 17.68 3.15
C LEU A 457 10.08 17.86 2.12
N GLU A 458 11.31 18.17 2.56
CA GLU A 458 12.45 18.32 1.65
C GLU A 458 12.81 16.98 0.99
N GLU A 459 12.76 15.88 1.73
CA GLU A 459 12.97 14.52 1.20
C GLU A 459 11.89 14.18 0.17
N SER A 460 10.61 14.33 0.52
CA SER A 460 9.51 13.94 -0.37
C SER A 460 9.45 14.81 -1.62
N LEU A 461 9.57 16.13 -1.50
CA LEU A 461 9.56 17.03 -2.65
C LEU A 461 10.80 16.84 -3.54
N GLY A 462 11.96 16.57 -2.93
CA GLY A 462 13.19 16.25 -3.66
C GLY A 462 13.05 15.00 -4.50
N ASN A 463 12.46 13.94 -3.94
CA ASN A 463 12.19 12.70 -4.65
C ASN A 463 11.13 12.88 -5.75
N ALA A 464 10.09 13.69 -5.52
CA ALA A 464 9.12 14.03 -6.55
C ALA A 464 9.76 14.76 -7.74
N GLU A 465 10.62 15.78 -7.48
CA GLU A 465 11.36 16.48 -8.55
C GLU A 465 12.33 15.56 -9.28
N GLN A 466 12.99 14.64 -8.56
CA GLN A 466 13.87 13.66 -9.17
C GLN A 466 13.09 12.73 -10.12
N ALA A 467 11.96 12.21 -9.67
CA ALA A 467 11.12 11.31 -10.46
C ALA A 467 10.53 12.02 -11.71
N LEU A 468 10.13 13.29 -11.59
CA LEU A 468 9.73 14.12 -12.73
C LEU A 468 10.87 14.31 -13.74
N ALA A 469 12.08 14.60 -13.27
CA ALA A 469 13.24 14.73 -14.14
C ALA A 469 13.56 13.42 -14.88
N GLU A 470 13.60 12.30 -14.16
CA GLU A 470 13.83 10.97 -14.74
C GLU A 470 12.73 10.59 -15.75
N ARG A 471 11.47 10.99 -15.48
CA ARG A 471 10.38 10.79 -16.43
C ARG A 471 10.60 11.58 -17.72
N LEU A 472 11.05 12.83 -17.64
CA LEU A 472 11.37 13.67 -18.79
C LEU A 472 12.59 13.18 -19.57
N ASP A 473 13.63 12.70 -18.89
CA ASP A 473 14.82 12.10 -19.51
C ASP A 473 14.49 10.88 -20.38
N ASN A 474 13.47 10.13 -19.99
CA ASN A 474 13.00 8.92 -20.66
C ASN A 474 11.68 9.10 -21.40
N PHE A 475 11.29 10.34 -21.70
CA PHE A 475 10.04 10.63 -22.41
C PHE A 475 10.12 10.15 -23.86
N PRO A 476 9.04 9.55 -24.42
CA PRO A 476 9.07 8.95 -25.76
C PRO A 476 9.45 9.91 -26.90
N SER A 477 9.00 11.16 -26.80
CA SER A 477 9.32 12.23 -27.74
C SER A 477 10.37 13.19 -27.16
N ARG A 478 11.56 13.26 -27.75
CA ARG A 478 12.63 14.16 -27.31
C ARG A 478 12.27 15.63 -27.43
N VAL A 479 11.55 16.00 -28.49
CA VAL A 479 11.11 17.40 -28.72
C VAL A 479 10.12 17.81 -27.64
N LEU A 480 9.10 16.99 -27.38
CA LEU A 480 8.12 17.28 -26.34
C LEU A 480 8.76 17.24 -24.95
N ALA A 481 9.70 16.32 -24.71
CA ALA A 481 10.47 16.30 -23.47
C ALA A 481 11.22 17.61 -23.19
N ALA A 482 11.85 18.20 -24.21
CA ALA A 482 12.56 19.46 -24.09
C ALA A 482 11.60 20.62 -23.78
N LEU A 483 10.44 20.69 -24.45
CA LEU A 483 9.41 21.70 -24.20
C LEU A 483 8.84 21.55 -22.78
N LEU A 484 8.46 20.34 -22.38
CA LEU A 484 7.95 20.05 -21.04
C LEU A 484 9.00 20.35 -19.96
N ARG A 485 10.28 20.09 -20.24
CA ARG A 485 11.37 20.41 -19.31
C ARG A 485 11.50 21.92 -19.08
N LEU A 486 11.44 22.72 -20.13
CA LEU A 486 11.44 24.19 -20.02
C LEU A 486 10.23 24.69 -19.23
N GLN A 487 9.08 24.06 -19.39
CA GLN A 487 7.85 24.42 -18.71
C GLN A 487 7.86 24.04 -17.22
N VAL A 488 8.29 22.82 -16.90
CA VAL A 488 8.27 22.28 -15.52
C VAL A 488 9.47 22.78 -14.70
N PHE A 489 10.64 22.89 -15.34
CA PHE A 489 11.91 23.26 -14.71
C PHE A 489 12.60 24.45 -15.40
N PRO A 490 11.94 25.61 -15.54
CA PRO A 490 12.52 26.76 -16.23
C PRO A 490 13.84 27.25 -15.60
N PHE A 491 14.02 27.06 -14.31
CA PHE A 491 15.22 27.42 -13.53
C PHE A 491 16.00 26.17 -13.06
N GLY A 492 15.75 25.00 -13.67
CA GLY A 492 16.27 23.73 -13.20
C GLY A 492 15.53 23.21 -11.95
N ARG A 493 16.08 22.15 -11.35
CA ARG A 493 15.52 21.59 -10.11
C ARG A 493 15.77 22.51 -8.93
N LEU A 494 14.74 22.78 -8.15
CA LEU A 494 14.78 23.74 -7.03
C LEU A 494 15.10 23.09 -5.70
N THR A 495 14.70 21.84 -5.51
CA THR A 495 15.08 21.06 -4.34
C THR A 495 16.51 20.58 -4.51
N LYS A 496 17.38 21.15 -3.69
CA LYS A 496 18.75 20.65 -3.52
C LYS A 496 18.69 19.40 -2.64
N ALA A 497 19.65 18.46 -2.84
CA ALA A 497 19.84 17.37 -1.88
C ALA A 497 19.78 17.91 -0.44
N LEU A 498 19.19 17.14 0.47
CA LEU A 498 19.08 17.49 1.89
C LEU A 498 20.38 18.11 2.37
N ARG A 499 20.33 19.39 2.77
CA ARG A 499 21.54 20.07 3.22
C ARG A 499 21.91 19.54 4.60
N MET A 500 23.12 19.03 4.77
CA MET A 500 23.61 18.41 6.02
C MET A 500 23.46 19.31 7.26
N HIS A 501 23.45 20.65 7.11
CA HIS A 501 23.36 21.58 8.25
C HIS A 501 21.94 21.82 8.81
N TRP A 502 20.92 21.12 8.29
CA TRP A 502 19.56 21.16 8.85
C TRP A 502 19.29 20.10 9.91
N MET A 503 20.27 19.23 10.21
CA MET A 503 20.14 18.32 11.33
C MET A 503 20.22 19.12 12.63
N PRO A 504 19.17 19.05 13.49
CA PRO A 504 19.21 19.81 14.72
C PRO A 504 20.41 19.33 15.55
N LYS A 505 21.29 20.25 15.94
CA LYS A 505 22.23 19.95 17.03
C LYS A 505 21.35 19.58 18.21
N LEU A 506 21.34 18.31 18.60
CA LEU A 506 20.63 17.89 19.80
C LEU A 506 21.14 18.76 20.95
N PRO A 507 20.24 19.35 21.76
CA PRO A 507 20.67 20.14 22.89
C PRO A 507 21.58 19.31 23.76
N ARG A 508 22.71 19.85 24.19
CA ARG A 508 23.65 19.20 25.11
C ARG A 508 23.06 18.94 26.49
N SER A 509 21.79 19.29 26.72
CA SER A 509 21.07 19.13 27.98
C SER A 509 20.06 17.99 27.95
N SER A 510 20.04 17.26 29.01
CA SER A 510 19.31 16.13 29.57
C SER A 510 17.79 15.99 29.37
N ALA A 511 17.19 16.60 28.38
CA ALA A 511 15.77 16.39 28.09
C ALA A 511 15.62 15.37 26.95
N ALA A 512 15.01 14.23 27.25
CA ALA A 512 14.56 13.27 26.26
C ALA A 512 13.73 14.00 25.16
N PRO A 513 13.89 13.66 23.87
CA PRO A 513 13.03 14.22 22.84
C PRO A 513 11.58 13.93 23.24
N ALA A 514 10.77 14.99 23.31
CA ALA A 514 9.35 14.85 23.61
C ALA A 514 8.74 13.79 22.69
N ALA A 515 8.10 12.80 23.29
CA ALA A 515 7.42 11.77 22.54
C ALA A 515 6.46 12.45 21.54
N ILE A 516 6.49 11.98 20.29
CA ILE A 516 5.50 12.44 19.28
C ILE A 516 4.13 12.13 19.86
N PRO A 517 3.20 13.09 19.99
CA PRO A 517 1.90 12.85 20.60
C PRO A 517 1.18 11.69 19.93
N HIS A 518 0.52 10.87 20.73
CA HIS A 518 -0.23 9.68 20.31
C HIS A 518 -1.45 10.03 19.45
#